data_e131b8cf24e008dd1801e0cbd22556d7
#
_entry.id   e131b8cf24e008dd1801e0cbd22556d7
#
_cell.length_a   1.000
_cell.length_b   1.000
_cell.length_c   1.000
_cell.angle_alpha   90.00
_cell.angle_beta   90.00
_cell.angle_gamma   90.00
#
_symmetry.space_group_name_H-M   'P 1'
#
loop_
_entity.id
_entity.type
_entity.pdbx_description
1 polymer ?
#
loop_
_entity_poly.entity_id
_entity_poly.type
_entity_poly.pdbx_seq_one_letter_code
_entity_poly.pdbx_strand_id
1 'polypeptide(L)'
;MRQLSPRGVTEAISCNRRDFLGVVTGATAAISLFALSSGKSLGSPRKSKRKAVVVTFGGGCRDEETFMPEGQENIPHLLKELIPQSTFFTRVINRGILGHYVATASLATGVYETFDNFAAVPPDHPTVFEYFRRDLKRPLDDAWVVAPANGFNRIGGSNSRLFGPNYAANVILPKRLLKKALSSTSGARYEHLLVDNYETPLLAPEVRGNRIDLHLFSHLMKLSVSDFVAHALTLSSPDELSVYIARQLMRRYAPSLLWITLHDMDVAHSGSYSLYIEGIQRTDRLCAEVWQEIQRQPEYAGNTTLIILPDFGRDSDLDAGGNGFQHHRTGDALSRT
;
A
#
# COMPACT_ATOMS: atom_id res chain seq x y z
N MET A 1 -32.50 -10.15 -30.73
CA MET A 1 -32.50 -10.56 -29.30
C MET A 1 -32.05 -11.99 -29.22
N ARG A 2 -30.79 -12.26 -28.92
CA ARG A 2 -30.28 -13.60 -28.57
C ARG A 2 -29.68 -13.48 -27.17
N GLN A 3 -30.31 -14.14 -26.22
CA GLN A 3 -29.80 -14.31 -24.86
C GLN A 3 -28.53 -15.14 -24.92
N LEU A 4 -27.45 -14.61 -24.40
CA LEU A 4 -26.24 -15.37 -24.10
C LEU A 4 -26.36 -15.91 -22.67
N SER A 5 -26.40 -17.23 -22.58
CA SER A 5 -26.37 -17.97 -21.33
C SER A 5 -25.00 -17.87 -20.65
N PRO A 6 -24.92 -17.62 -19.35
CA PRO A 6 -23.66 -17.61 -18.63
C PRO A 6 -23.25 -19.05 -18.27
N ARG A 7 -22.33 -19.62 -19.03
CA ARG A 7 -21.62 -20.85 -18.62
C ARG A 7 -20.16 -20.50 -18.34
N GLY A 8 -19.74 -20.69 -17.11
CA GLY A 8 -18.34 -20.64 -16.72
C GLY A 8 -18.11 -19.99 -15.36
N VAL A 9 -18.83 -20.44 -14.33
CA VAL A 9 -18.42 -20.17 -12.96
C VAL A 9 -17.24 -21.07 -12.65
N THR A 10 -16.03 -20.51 -12.73
CA THR A 10 -14.84 -21.17 -12.22
C THR A 10 -14.97 -21.21 -10.70
N GLU A 11 -14.94 -22.40 -10.12
CA GLU A 11 -14.98 -22.61 -8.68
C GLU A 11 -13.92 -21.76 -7.99
N ALA A 12 -14.34 -20.98 -7.01
CA ALA A 12 -13.44 -20.19 -6.18
C ALA A 12 -12.54 -21.15 -5.39
N ILE A 13 -11.28 -21.23 -5.76
CA ILE A 13 -10.27 -21.95 -4.98
C ILE A 13 -10.12 -21.21 -3.66
N SER A 14 -10.61 -21.79 -2.58
CA SER A 14 -10.37 -21.34 -1.21
C SER A 14 -8.90 -21.58 -0.88
N CYS A 15 -8.06 -20.59 -1.09
CA CYS A 15 -6.66 -20.66 -0.73
C CYS A 15 -6.51 -20.30 0.75
N ASN A 16 -6.09 -21.24 1.58
CA ASN A 16 -5.79 -20.99 2.97
C ASN A 16 -4.30 -20.64 3.17
N ARG A 17 -3.94 -20.22 4.39
CA ARG A 17 -2.58 -19.79 4.75
C ARG A 17 -1.48 -20.84 4.42
N ARG A 18 -1.80 -22.13 4.49
CA ARG A 18 -0.86 -23.22 4.15
C ARG A 18 -0.65 -23.32 2.64
N ASP A 19 -1.70 -23.10 1.86
CA ASP A 19 -1.64 -23.18 0.40
C ASP A 19 -0.83 -22.05 -0.21
N PHE A 20 -0.95 -20.83 0.36
CA PHE A 20 -0.11 -19.69 -0.03
C PHE A 20 1.38 -19.94 0.27
N LEU A 21 1.70 -20.48 1.43
CA LEU A 21 3.08 -20.86 1.77
C LEU A 21 3.57 -22.06 0.94
N GLY A 22 2.69 -23.00 0.61
CA GLY A 22 3.00 -24.17 -0.23
C GLY A 22 3.35 -23.78 -1.67
N VAL A 23 2.67 -22.79 -2.24
CA VAL A 23 2.99 -22.28 -3.59
C VAL A 23 4.33 -21.56 -3.61
N VAL A 24 4.70 -20.88 -2.52
CA VAL A 24 6.01 -20.21 -2.41
C VAL A 24 7.14 -21.24 -2.17
N THR A 25 6.88 -22.34 -1.46
CA THR A 25 7.89 -23.38 -1.16
C THR A 25 7.94 -24.49 -2.20
N GLY A 26 6.83 -24.84 -2.83
CA GLY A 26 6.77 -25.91 -3.86
C GLY A 26 7.55 -25.58 -5.14
N ALA A 27 7.64 -24.29 -5.48
CA ALA A 27 8.43 -23.84 -6.65
C ALA A 27 9.96 -23.95 -6.42
N THR A 28 10.42 -24.09 -5.19
CA THR A 28 11.84 -24.25 -4.87
C THR A 28 12.30 -25.70 -4.78
N ALA A 29 11.41 -26.67 -4.53
CA ALA A 29 11.77 -28.08 -4.40
C ALA A 29 11.92 -28.80 -5.75
N ALA A 30 11.24 -28.36 -6.82
CA ALA A 30 11.32 -28.99 -8.13
C ALA A 30 12.59 -28.67 -8.93
N ILE A 31 13.41 -27.70 -8.51
CA ILE A 31 14.65 -27.29 -9.18
C ILE A 31 15.89 -28.01 -8.64
N SER A 32 15.78 -28.71 -7.50
CA SER A 32 16.93 -29.30 -6.83
C SER A 32 17.30 -30.72 -7.31
N LEU A 33 16.51 -31.38 -8.16
CA LEU A 33 16.78 -32.74 -8.62
C LEU A 33 17.47 -32.87 -9.99
N PHE A 34 17.75 -31.78 -10.69
CA PHE A 34 18.38 -31.82 -12.01
C PHE A 34 19.85 -31.32 -12.06
N ALA A 35 20.48 -31.08 -10.91
CA ALA A 35 21.83 -30.48 -10.84
C ALA A 35 22.90 -31.46 -10.34
N LEU A 36 22.78 -32.77 -10.56
CA LEU A 36 23.78 -33.75 -10.14
C LEU A 36 24.62 -34.34 -11.27
N SER A 37 24.75 -33.65 -12.40
CA SER A 37 25.69 -34.06 -13.43
C SER A 37 26.24 -32.84 -14.17
N SER A 38 27.23 -32.18 -13.63
CA SER A 38 28.31 -31.45 -14.30
C SER A 38 28.99 -30.53 -13.29
N GLY A 39 30.26 -30.79 -12.98
CA GLY A 39 31.08 -29.97 -12.12
C GLY A 39 31.28 -28.56 -12.69
N LYS A 40 30.38 -27.67 -12.35
CA LYS A 40 30.54 -26.22 -12.50
C LYS A 40 30.33 -25.56 -11.15
N SER A 41 31.29 -24.73 -10.78
CA SER A 41 31.32 -23.81 -9.65
C SER A 41 29.92 -23.45 -9.16
N LEU A 42 29.64 -23.67 -7.88
CA LEU A 42 28.49 -23.14 -7.16
C LEU A 42 28.54 -21.63 -7.19
N GLY A 43 27.96 -21.04 -8.23
CA GLY A 43 27.73 -19.60 -8.30
C GLY A 43 26.89 -19.17 -7.10
N SER A 44 27.22 -18.02 -6.53
CA SER A 44 26.43 -17.34 -5.49
C SER A 44 24.94 -17.46 -5.79
N PRO A 45 24.06 -17.69 -4.80
CA PRO A 45 22.65 -17.82 -5.01
C PRO A 45 22.17 -16.59 -5.79
N ARG A 46 21.67 -16.84 -6.99
CA ARG A 46 21.19 -15.78 -7.91
C ARG A 46 20.09 -15.04 -7.18
N LYS A 47 20.31 -13.78 -6.81
CA LYS A 47 19.31 -12.92 -6.17
C LYS A 47 18.00 -13.09 -6.93
N SER A 48 16.91 -13.49 -6.26
CA SER A 48 15.61 -13.58 -6.87
C SER A 48 15.29 -12.23 -7.51
N LYS A 49 14.99 -12.23 -8.80
CA LYS A 49 14.59 -11.01 -9.51
C LYS A 49 13.16 -10.59 -9.20
N ARG A 50 12.38 -11.45 -8.53
CA ARG A 50 10.96 -11.20 -8.22
C ARG A 50 10.80 -10.06 -7.23
N LYS A 51 9.83 -9.21 -7.51
CA LYS A 51 9.48 -8.04 -6.70
C LYS A 51 8.01 -8.06 -6.35
N ALA A 52 7.66 -7.40 -5.26
CA ALA A 52 6.28 -7.15 -4.87
C ALA A 52 6.09 -5.65 -4.60
N VAL A 53 5.06 -5.09 -5.20
CA VAL A 53 4.56 -3.76 -4.90
C VAL A 53 3.15 -3.91 -4.36
N VAL A 54 2.90 -3.39 -3.16
CA VAL A 54 1.59 -3.43 -2.52
C VAL A 54 1.07 -2.00 -2.44
N VAL A 55 -0.15 -1.78 -2.90
CA VAL A 55 -0.87 -0.53 -2.74
C VAL A 55 -2.08 -0.81 -1.85
N THR A 56 -2.09 -0.23 -0.66
CA THR A 56 -3.27 -0.20 0.19
C THR A 56 -3.89 1.19 0.15
N PHE A 57 -5.19 1.26 0.27
CA PHE A 57 -5.86 2.55 0.37
C PHE A 57 -6.86 2.54 1.51
N GLY A 58 -6.82 3.61 2.30
CA GLY A 58 -7.70 3.85 3.42
C GLY A 58 -8.97 4.55 3.00
N GLY A 59 -10.00 4.36 3.82
CA GLY A 59 -11.28 4.99 3.61
C GLY A 59 -12.31 4.09 2.94
N GLY A 60 -11.88 3.08 2.18
CA GLY A 60 -12.76 2.18 1.47
C GLY A 60 -13.68 2.89 0.48
N CYS A 61 -14.32 2.14 -0.38
CA CYS A 61 -15.35 2.67 -1.29
C CYS A 61 -16.52 1.68 -1.34
N ARG A 62 -17.69 2.18 -1.71
CA ARG A 62 -18.86 1.36 -1.91
C ARG A 62 -18.94 0.87 -3.35
N ASP A 63 -19.71 -0.19 -3.57
CA ASP A 63 -19.94 -0.71 -4.92
C ASP A 63 -20.68 0.30 -5.80
N GLU A 64 -21.57 1.10 -5.20
CA GLU A 64 -22.37 2.13 -5.88
C GLU A 64 -21.49 3.18 -6.58
N GLU A 65 -20.36 3.54 -5.98
CA GLU A 65 -19.44 4.50 -6.57
C GLU A 65 -18.31 3.86 -7.40
N THR A 66 -18.29 2.51 -7.51
CA THR A 66 -17.18 1.80 -8.17
C THR A 66 -17.65 0.71 -9.15
N PHE A 67 -18.03 -0.46 -8.66
CA PHE A 67 -18.30 -1.63 -9.52
C PHE A 67 -19.72 -1.71 -10.06
N MET A 68 -20.70 -1.06 -9.42
CA MET A 68 -22.04 -0.96 -9.99
C MET A 68 -22.04 -0.09 -11.24
N PRO A 69 -22.98 -0.29 -12.17
CA PRO A 69 -22.97 0.39 -13.48
C PRO A 69 -22.81 1.90 -13.40
N GLU A 70 -23.44 2.54 -12.41
CA GLU A 70 -23.39 3.99 -12.18
C GLU A 70 -22.03 4.47 -11.65
N GLY A 71 -21.28 3.61 -10.97
CA GLY A 71 -19.97 3.96 -10.39
C GLY A 71 -18.78 3.66 -11.29
N GLN A 72 -18.97 2.89 -12.34
CA GLN A 72 -17.85 2.38 -13.17
C GLN A 72 -17.05 3.49 -13.87
N GLU A 73 -17.64 4.64 -14.08
CA GLU A 73 -16.94 5.81 -14.66
C GLU A 73 -15.88 6.38 -13.72
N ASN A 74 -15.96 6.08 -12.42
CA ASN A 74 -15.00 6.54 -11.43
C ASN A 74 -13.74 5.69 -11.34
N ILE A 75 -13.76 4.47 -11.91
CA ILE A 75 -12.63 3.52 -11.85
C ILE A 75 -12.23 2.97 -13.24
N PRO A 76 -12.08 3.83 -14.27
CA PRO A 76 -11.84 3.39 -15.64
C PRO A 76 -10.52 2.62 -15.82
N HIS A 77 -9.47 2.98 -15.07
CA HIS A 77 -8.18 2.30 -15.16
C HIS A 77 -8.22 0.92 -14.53
N LEU A 78 -8.87 0.78 -13.38
CA LEU A 78 -9.05 -0.51 -12.73
C LEU A 78 -9.80 -1.48 -13.65
N LEU A 79 -10.93 -1.02 -14.23
CA LEU A 79 -11.78 -1.87 -15.08
C LEU A 79 -11.16 -2.20 -16.43
N LYS A 80 -10.48 -1.26 -17.08
CA LYS A 80 -10.01 -1.42 -18.47
C LYS A 80 -8.56 -1.84 -18.57
N GLU A 81 -7.73 -1.49 -17.58
CA GLU A 81 -6.29 -1.74 -17.65
C GLU A 81 -5.83 -2.82 -16.66
N LEU A 82 -6.27 -2.77 -15.39
CA LEU A 82 -5.70 -3.59 -14.34
C LEU A 82 -6.43 -4.93 -14.18
N ILE A 83 -7.74 -4.94 -14.02
CA ILE A 83 -8.53 -6.16 -13.83
C ILE A 83 -8.38 -7.16 -14.98
N PRO A 84 -8.40 -6.76 -16.29
CA PRO A 84 -8.30 -7.71 -17.38
C PRO A 84 -7.03 -8.57 -17.42
N GLN A 85 -5.99 -8.13 -16.71
CA GLN A 85 -4.70 -8.83 -16.63
C GLN A 85 -4.35 -9.29 -15.21
N SER A 86 -5.32 -9.34 -14.31
CA SER A 86 -5.11 -9.65 -12.89
C SER A 86 -5.95 -10.85 -12.42
N THR A 87 -5.66 -11.30 -11.21
CA THR A 87 -6.59 -12.11 -10.44
C THR A 87 -7.43 -11.20 -9.58
N PHE A 88 -8.72 -11.11 -9.86
CA PHE A 88 -9.63 -10.23 -9.17
C PHE A 88 -10.48 -11.00 -8.14
N PHE A 89 -10.39 -10.60 -6.88
CA PHE A 89 -11.19 -11.16 -5.79
C PHE A 89 -12.43 -10.31 -5.60
N THR A 90 -13.58 -10.85 -5.93
CA THR A 90 -14.88 -10.15 -5.87
C THR A 90 -15.42 -10.01 -4.45
N ARG A 91 -14.83 -10.68 -3.45
CA ARG A 91 -15.27 -10.62 -2.06
C ARG A 91 -14.08 -10.73 -1.12
N VAL A 92 -13.76 -9.62 -0.48
CA VAL A 92 -12.74 -9.55 0.57
C VAL A 92 -13.39 -9.02 1.85
N ILE A 93 -13.17 -9.68 2.99
CA ILE A 93 -13.80 -9.31 4.25
C ILE A 93 -12.73 -9.05 5.29
N ASN A 94 -12.70 -7.82 5.83
CA ASN A 94 -11.93 -7.51 7.02
C ASN A 94 -12.77 -7.86 8.27
N ARG A 95 -12.22 -8.69 9.16
CA ARG A 95 -12.83 -9.06 10.44
C ARG A 95 -12.12 -8.42 11.64
N GLY A 96 -11.11 -7.60 11.38
CA GLY A 96 -10.33 -6.90 12.39
C GLY A 96 -10.92 -5.55 12.79
N ILE A 97 -10.10 -4.76 13.46
CA ILE A 97 -10.43 -3.39 13.85
C ILE A 97 -10.40 -2.49 12.61
N LEU A 98 -11.42 -1.64 12.47
CA LEU A 98 -11.56 -0.70 11.37
C LEU A 98 -10.85 0.62 11.72
N GLY A 99 -9.55 0.59 11.66
CA GLY A 99 -8.68 1.75 11.79
C GLY A 99 -7.52 1.60 10.82
N HIS A 100 -7.18 2.64 10.09
CA HIS A 100 -6.26 2.56 8.95
C HIS A 100 -4.92 1.96 9.32
N TYR A 101 -4.31 2.41 10.41
CA TYR A 101 -3.02 1.90 10.82
C TYR A 101 -3.10 0.45 11.31
N VAL A 102 -4.05 0.13 12.20
CA VAL A 102 -4.16 -1.23 12.74
C VAL A 102 -4.62 -2.25 11.68
N ALA A 103 -5.46 -1.85 10.73
CA ALA A 103 -5.86 -2.70 9.60
C ALA A 103 -4.68 -2.94 8.65
N THR A 104 -3.93 -1.90 8.28
CA THR A 104 -2.73 -2.05 7.44
C THR A 104 -1.65 -2.88 8.15
N ALA A 105 -1.50 -2.71 9.47
CA ALA A 105 -0.61 -3.55 10.28
C ALA A 105 -1.06 -5.01 10.27
N SER A 106 -2.37 -5.26 10.39
CA SER A 106 -2.94 -6.61 10.28
C SER A 106 -2.66 -7.26 8.93
N LEU A 107 -2.74 -6.49 7.83
CA LEU A 107 -2.35 -6.95 6.50
C LEU A 107 -0.85 -7.27 6.45
N ALA A 108 0.00 -6.42 7.03
CA ALA A 108 1.44 -6.59 7.00
C ALA A 108 1.94 -7.76 7.88
N THR A 109 1.21 -8.10 8.95
CA THR A 109 1.56 -9.21 9.84
C THR A 109 0.85 -10.52 9.49
N GLY A 110 -0.28 -10.44 8.75
CA GLY A 110 -1.17 -11.57 8.49
C GLY A 110 -1.93 -12.05 9.72
N VAL A 111 -2.01 -11.22 10.76
CA VAL A 111 -2.74 -11.45 12.01
C VAL A 111 -3.60 -10.23 12.30
N TYR A 112 -4.80 -10.41 12.82
CA TYR A 112 -5.61 -9.28 13.27
C TYR A 112 -4.95 -8.64 14.50
N GLU A 113 -4.32 -7.51 14.30
CA GLU A 113 -3.75 -6.69 15.37
C GLU A 113 -4.88 -6.00 16.17
N THR A 114 -4.65 -5.77 17.46
CA THR A 114 -5.69 -5.28 18.38
C THR A 114 -5.31 -4.03 19.16
N PHE A 115 -4.20 -3.39 18.82
CA PHE A 115 -3.78 -2.15 19.45
C PHE A 115 -4.65 -0.95 19.01
N ASP A 116 -4.59 0.12 19.78
CA ASP A 116 -5.24 1.39 19.43
C ASP A 116 -4.67 1.97 18.14
N ASN A 117 -5.55 2.25 17.18
CA ASN A 117 -5.21 2.82 15.88
C ASN A 117 -4.37 4.10 15.97
N PHE A 118 -4.56 4.90 17.02
CA PHE A 118 -3.89 6.20 17.21
C PHE A 118 -2.64 6.13 18.09
N ALA A 119 -2.31 4.97 18.65
CA ALA A 119 -1.17 4.82 19.55
C ALA A 119 0.19 4.94 18.86
N ALA A 120 0.26 4.84 17.54
CA ALA A 120 1.49 4.88 16.73
C ALA A 120 2.58 3.90 17.27
N VAL A 121 2.14 2.75 17.77
CA VAL A 121 3.01 1.67 18.27
C VAL A 121 3.40 0.72 17.14
N PRO A 122 4.52 0.01 17.23
CA PRO A 122 4.81 -1.07 16.29
C PRO A 122 3.76 -2.18 16.38
N PRO A 123 3.51 -2.93 15.30
CA PRO A 123 2.74 -4.17 15.36
C PRO A 123 3.27 -5.14 16.41
N ASP A 124 2.39 -5.91 17.03
CA ASP A 124 2.79 -6.91 18.03
C ASP A 124 3.39 -8.16 17.39
N HIS A 125 2.94 -8.49 16.18
CA HIS A 125 3.41 -9.65 15.43
C HIS A 125 4.40 -9.26 14.34
N PRO A 126 5.32 -10.18 13.96
CA PRO A 126 6.30 -9.91 12.91
C PRO A 126 5.65 -9.55 11.59
N THR A 127 6.16 -8.51 10.96
CA THR A 127 5.70 -8.02 9.67
C THR A 127 6.30 -8.80 8.51
N VAL A 128 5.66 -8.76 7.36
CA VAL A 128 6.20 -9.29 6.10
C VAL A 128 7.59 -8.71 5.78
N PHE A 129 7.86 -7.47 6.18
CA PHE A 129 9.16 -6.82 5.95
C PHE A 129 10.28 -7.49 6.74
N GLU A 130 10.00 -7.87 8.00
CA GLU A 130 10.97 -8.55 8.86
C GLU A 130 11.27 -9.95 8.34
N TYR A 131 10.25 -10.72 7.96
CA TYR A 131 10.43 -12.02 7.31
C TYR A 131 11.23 -11.88 6.02
N PHE A 132 10.84 -10.94 5.15
CA PHE A 132 11.52 -10.69 3.89
C PHE A 132 13.01 -10.38 4.09
N ARG A 133 13.33 -9.47 5.02
CA ARG A 133 14.71 -9.06 5.23
C ARG A 133 15.57 -10.12 5.91
N ARG A 134 15.03 -10.80 6.95
CA ARG A 134 15.76 -11.81 7.68
C ARG A 134 15.90 -13.11 6.89
N ASP A 135 14.80 -13.67 6.45
CA ASP A 135 14.78 -15.02 5.91
C ASP A 135 15.34 -15.08 4.49
N LEU A 136 15.12 -14.02 3.71
CA LEU A 136 15.71 -13.88 2.38
C LEU A 136 17.03 -13.09 2.38
N LYS A 137 17.57 -12.75 3.56
CA LYS A 137 18.85 -12.02 3.75
C LYS A 137 18.92 -10.75 2.91
N ARG A 138 17.83 -9.96 2.91
CA ARG A 138 17.73 -8.76 2.09
C ARG A 138 18.26 -7.53 2.83
N PRO A 139 18.96 -6.61 2.15
CA PRO A 139 19.47 -5.38 2.74
C PRO A 139 18.33 -4.42 3.10
N LEU A 140 18.63 -3.39 3.88
CA LEU A 140 17.64 -2.42 4.36
C LEU A 140 16.97 -1.63 3.22
N ASP A 141 17.74 -1.29 2.18
CA ASP A 141 17.29 -0.53 1.01
C ASP A 141 16.42 -1.33 0.03
N ASP A 142 16.15 -2.61 0.35
CA ASP A 142 15.34 -3.49 -0.49
C ASP A 142 13.88 -3.63 0.01
N ALA A 143 13.55 -3.02 1.15
CA ALA A 143 12.21 -3.01 1.75
C ALA A 143 11.81 -1.58 2.18
N TRP A 144 10.74 -1.06 1.60
CA TRP A 144 10.27 0.30 1.84
C TRP A 144 8.77 0.36 2.04
N VAL A 145 8.35 1.29 2.90
CA VAL A 145 6.96 1.71 3.07
C VAL A 145 6.88 3.21 2.81
N VAL A 146 5.92 3.63 2.01
CA VAL A 146 5.53 5.02 1.82
C VAL A 146 4.11 5.16 2.33
N ALA A 147 3.91 5.96 3.38
CA ALA A 147 2.62 6.10 4.02
C ALA A 147 2.32 7.57 4.36
N PRO A 148 1.07 8.05 4.11
CA PRO A 148 0.77 9.46 4.17
C PRO A 148 0.82 10.03 5.60
N ALA A 149 0.43 9.25 6.59
CA ALA A 149 0.15 9.70 7.94
C ALA A 149 1.21 9.31 8.98
N ASN A 150 1.34 10.11 10.04
CA ASN A 150 2.31 9.90 11.12
C ASN A 150 2.08 8.59 11.90
N GLY A 151 0.84 8.12 12.02
CA GLY A 151 0.48 6.86 12.67
C GLY A 151 1.24 5.66 12.09
N PHE A 152 1.52 5.68 10.80
CA PHE A 152 2.23 4.61 10.11
C PHE A 152 3.74 4.55 10.35
N ASN A 153 4.31 5.46 11.11
CA ASN A 153 5.76 5.53 11.31
C ASN A 153 6.41 4.22 11.81
N ARG A 154 5.65 3.38 12.48
CA ARG A 154 6.14 2.13 13.07
C ARG A 154 5.83 0.87 12.28
N ILE A 155 5.13 0.99 11.16
CA ILE A 155 4.64 -0.18 10.40
C ILE A 155 5.77 -1.04 9.80
N GLY A 156 6.96 -0.50 9.62
CA GLY A 156 8.08 -1.21 9.02
C GLY A 156 8.64 -2.37 9.83
N GLY A 157 8.33 -2.46 11.12
CA GLY A 157 8.80 -3.53 12.01
C GLY A 157 7.89 -3.71 13.21
N SER A 158 8.12 -4.72 14.01
CA SER A 158 7.26 -5.16 15.11
C SER A 158 7.92 -5.07 16.48
N ASN A 159 7.12 -5.28 17.53
CA ASN A 159 7.58 -5.52 18.89
C ASN A 159 8.11 -6.94 19.12
N SER A 160 8.06 -7.80 18.10
CA SER A 160 8.47 -9.19 18.22
C SER A 160 9.95 -9.33 18.58
N ARG A 161 10.23 -10.07 19.65
CA ARG A 161 11.59 -10.41 20.07
C ARG A 161 12.33 -11.32 19.10
N LEU A 162 11.61 -11.98 18.19
CA LEU A 162 12.18 -12.93 17.23
C LEU A 162 13.06 -12.25 16.17
N PHE A 163 12.82 -10.97 15.86
CA PHE A 163 13.47 -10.29 14.76
C PHE A 163 14.41 -9.17 15.20
N GLY A 164 14.11 -8.50 16.30
CA GLY A 164 14.87 -7.34 16.75
C GLY A 164 14.78 -6.13 15.80
N PRO A 165 15.45 -5.02 16.13
CA PRO A 165 15.27 -3.74 15.42
C PRO A 165 15.92 -3.68 14.03
N ASN A 166 16.76 -4.67 13.67
CA ASN A 166 17.59 -4.60 12.46
C ASN A 166 16.89 -5.04 11.18
N TYR A 167 15.71 -5.65 11.28
CA TYR A 167 15.01 -6.22 10.14
C TYR A 167 13.80 -5.40 9.66
N ALA A 168 13.52 -4.27 10.30
CA ALA A 168 12.45 -3.37 9.88
C ALA A 168 12.70 -2.78 8.49
N ALA A 169 11.62 -2.49 7.73
CA ALA A 169 11.68 -1.72 6.50
C ALA A 169 11.99 -0.25 6.77
N ASN A 170 12.43 0.47 5.74
CA ASN A 170 12.44 1.93 5.75
C ASN A 170 11.03 2.46 5.59
N VAL A 171 10.65 3.43 6.41
CA VAL A 171 9.35 4.10 6.34
C VAL A 171 9.54 5.56 5.97
N ILE A 172 8.89 5.99 4.90
CA ILE A 172 8.83 7.39 4.48
C ILE A 172 7.43 7.93 4.76
N LEU A 173 7.39 9.11 5.38
CA LEU A 173 6.17 9.87 5.65
C LEU A 173 6.19 11.18 4.83
N PRO A 174 5.61 11.20 3.62
CA PRO A 174 5.73 12.30 2.67
C PRO A 174 5.30 13.66 3.22
N LYS A 175 4.14 13.72 3.87
CA LYS A 175 3.63 14.97 4.50
C LYS A 175 4.61 15.54 5.51
N ARG A 176 5.25 14.69 6.31
CA ARG A 176 6.23 15.08 7.31
C ARG A 176 7.49 15.67 6.69
N LEU A 177 7.98 15.05 5.60
CA LEU A 177 9.12 15.57 4.86
C LEU A 177 8.79 16.94 4.25
N LEU A 178 7.62 17.06 3.62
CA LEU A 178 7.18 18.33 3.04
C LEU A 178 7.02 19.40 4.10
N LYS A 179 6.36 19.13 5.22
CA LYS A 179 6.21 20.08 6.33
C LYS A 179 7.56 20.58 6.81
N LYS A 180 8.54 19.70 6.98
CA LYS A 180 9.89 20.07 7.39
C LYS A 180 10.62 20.91 6.34
N ALA A 181 10.43 20.60 5.06
CA ALA A 181 10.96 21.40 3.96
C ALA A 181 10.36 22.82 3.90
N LEU A 182 9.11 22.97 4.31
CA LEU A 182 8.37 24.23 4.30
C LEU A 182 8.53 25.05 5.58
N SER A 183 9.13 24.51 6.63
CA SER A 183 9.29 25.24 7.91
C SER A 183 10.09 26.53 7.80
N SER A 184 10.81 26.71 6.69
CA SER A 184 11.54 27.95 6.33
C SER A 184 10.80 28.84 5.32
N THR A 185 9.60 28.44 4.86
CA THR A 185 8.86 29.11 3.78
C THR A 185 7.40 29.35 4.22
N SER A 186 6.81 30.48 3.84
CA SER A 186 5.42 30.81 4.18
C SER A 186 4.44 29.73 3.69
N GLY A 187 3.81 28.98 4.61
CA GLY A 187 3.22 27.66 4.37
C GLY A 187 1.84 27.58 3.73
N ALA A 188 1.10 28.70 3.57
CA ALA A 188 -0.31 28.68 3.16
C ALA A 188 -0.60 28.00 1.80
N ARG A 189 0.37 27.91 0.91
CA ARG A 189 0.20 27.32 -0.43
C ARG A 189 0.21 25.79 -0.45
N TYR A 190 0.53 25.14 0.67
CA TYR A 190 0.75 23.67 0.74
C TYR A 190 -0.21 22.98 1.70
N GLU A 191 -1.15 23.72 2.28
CA GLU A 191 -2.08 23.18 3.27
C GLU A 191 -2.82 21.98 2.75
N HIS A 192 -3.27 22.01 1.50
CA HIS A 192 -3.98 20.90 0.85
C HIS A 192 -3.16 19.60 0.77
N LEU A 193 -1.81 19.68 0.73
CA LEU A 193 -0.93 18.50 0.74
C LEU A 193 -0.61 17.99 2.15
N LEU A 194 -0.92 18.79 3.15
CA LEU A 194 -0.65 18.48 4.55
C LEU A 194 -1.90 18.09 5.33
N VAL A 195 -3.07 18.17 4.69
CA VAL A 195 -4.34 17.81 5.32
C VAL A 195 -4.32 16.34 5.72
N ASP A 196 -4.75 16.10 6.95
CA ASP A 196 -5.01 14.80 7.50
C ASP A 196 -6.45 14.80 7.99
N ASN A 197 -7.34 14.21 7.21
CA ASN A 197 -8.78 14.32 7.45
C ASN A 197 -9.23 13.52 8.67
N TYR A 198 -8.44 12.56 9.11
CA TYR A 198 -8.85 11.59 10.12
C TYR A 198 -7.82 11.34 11.22
N GLU A 199 -6.54 11.54 10.97
CA GLU A 199 -5.50 11.18 11.92
C GLU A 199 -5.00 12.36 12.76
N THR A 200 -4.28 12.03 13.84
CA THR A 200 -3.67 12.97 14.76
C THR A 200 -3.06 14.16 14.03
N PRO A 201 -3.34 15.39 14.45
CA PRO A 201 -2.84 16.59 13.79
C PRO A 201 -1.34 16.49 13.50
N LEU A 202 -0.92 17.01 12.35
CA LEU A 202 0.51 17.15 11.97
C LEU A 202 1.38 17.87 13.02
N LEU A 203 0.74 18.45 14.02
CA LEU A 203 1.34 19.06 15.21
C LEU A 203 1.71 18.04 16.30
N ALA A 204 1.35 16.76 16.14
CA ALA A 204 1.80 15.75 17.08
C ALA A 204 3.34 15.77 17.22
N PRO A 205 3.87 15.58 18.44
CA PRO A 205 5.30 15.63 18.70
C PRO A 205 6.05 14.71 17.74
N GLU A 206 7.29 15.08 17.41
CA GLU A 206 8.13 14.27 16.51
C GLU A 206 8.06 12.80 16.91
N VAL A 207 7.56 11.98 16.00
CA VAL A 207 7.47 10.55 16.26
C VAL A 207 8.89 10.02 16.37
N ARG A 208 9.31 9.71 17.60
CA ARG A 208 10.65 9.20 17.87
C ARG A 208 10.90 7.94 17.03
N GLY A 209 12.05 7.89 16.38
CA GLY A 209 12.52 6.69 15.68
C GLY A 209 12.25 6.62 14.18
N ASN A 210 11.75 7.69 13.53
CA ASN A 210 11.79 7.74 12.07
C ASN A 210 13.26 7.98 11.63
N ARG A 211 13.80 7.03 10.87
CA ARG A 211 15.16 7.06 10.37
C ARG A 211 15.33 7.93 9.13
N ILE A 212 14.24 8.16 8.38
CA ILE A 212 14.27 8.93 7.14
C ILE A 212 13.84 10.36 7.44
N ASP A 213 14.81 11.23 7.71
CA ASP A 213 14.61 12.66 7.79
C ASP A 213 14.78 13.34 6.41
N LEU A 214 14.55 14.66 6.34
CA LEU A 214 14.62 15.41 5.10
C LEU A 214 16.01 15.40 4.45
N HIS A 215 17.09 15.45 5.25
CA HIS A 215 18.48 15.45 4.74
C HIS A 215 18.83 14.08 4.16
N LEU A 216 18.52 13.01 4.90
CA LEU A 216 18.72 11.65 4.40
C LEU A 216 17.87 11.39 3.16
N PHE A 217 16.60 11.83 3.15
CA PHE A 217 15.72 11.72 1.99
C PHE A 217 16.31 12.43 0.76
N SER A 218 16.73 13.69 0.89
CA SER A 218 17.36 14.44 -0.20
C SER A 218 18.61 13.74 -0.72
N HIS A 219 19.45 13.23 0.15
CA HIS A 219 20.64 12.48 -0.20
C HIS A 219 20.30 11.19 -0.96
N LEU A 220 19.39 10.39 -0.41
CA LEU A 220 18.95 9.14 -1.00
C LEU A 220 18.31 9.37 -2.37
N MET A 221 17.45 10.35 -2.50
CA MET A 221 16.76 10.64 -3.75
C MET A 221 17.63 11.43 -4.75
N LYS A 222 18.83 11.89 -4.35
CA LYS A 222 19.64 12.84 -5.12
C LYS A 222 18.78 13.99 -5.67
N LEU A 223 17.94 14.49 -4.83
CA LEU A 223 16.96 15.53 -5.11
C LEU A 223 17.20 16.68 -4.15
N SER A 224 17.33 17.90 -4.65
CA SER A 224 17.43 19.05 -3.76
C SER A 224 16.10 19.26 -3.03
N VAL A 225 16.15 19.86 -1.84
CA VAL A 225 14.94 20.22 -1.10
C VAL A 225 14.07 21.17 -1.90
N SER A 226 14.70 22.12 -2.64
CA SER A 226 13.97 23.05 -3.51
C SER A 226 13.24 22.34 -4.66
N ASP A 227 13.86 21.36 -5.31
CA ASP A 227 13.20 20.60 -6.38
C ASP A 227 12.07 19.72 -5.84
N PHE A 228 12.26 19.15 -4.66
CA PHE A 228 11.19 18.40 -3.98
C PHE A 228 9.98 19.28 -3.69
N VAL A 229 10.22 20.47 -3.12
CA VAL A 229 9.17 21.46 -2.82
C VAL A 229 8.52 21.97 -4.11
N ALA A 230 9.32 22.33 -5.12
CA ALA A 230 8.81 22.80 -6.40
C ALA A 230 7.90 21.77 -7.07
N HIS A 231 8.30 20.49 -7.04
CA HIS A 231 7.45 19.43 -7.58
C HIS A 231 6.19 19.23 -6.75
N ALA A 232 6.29 19.23 -5.42
CA ALA A 232 5.13 19.09 -4.54
C ALA A 232 4.06 20.15 -4.82
N LEU A 233 4.45 21.37 -5.22
CA LEU A 233 3.50 22.44 -5.64
C LEU A 233 2.67 22.10 -6.87
N THR A 234 3.09 21.15 -7.68
CA THR A 234 2.35 20.72 -8.87
C THR A 234 1.32 19.64 -8.58
N LEU A 235 1.31 19.13 -7.36
CA LEU A 235 0.44 18.04 -6.93
C LEU A 235 -0.84 18.59 -6.29
N SER A 236 -1.92 17.84 -6.41
CA SER A 236 -3.23 18.22 -5.88
C SER A 236 -3.58 17.52 -4.57
N SER A 237 -2.85 16.47 -4.18
CA SER A 237 -3.20 15.68 -3.01
C SER A 237 -2.01 15.01 -2.32
N PRO A 238 -2.18 14.62 -1.03
CA PRO A 238 -1.20 13.83 -0.30
C PRO A 238 -0.86 12.48 -0.95
N ASP A 239 -1.83 11.82 -1.55
CA ASP A 239 -1.64 10.52 -2.19
C ASP A 239 -0.79 10.66 -3.47
N GLU A 240 -0.96 11.72 -4.23
CA GLU A 240 -0.08 12.05 -5.37
C GLU A 240 1.38 12.23 -4.91
N LEU A 241 1.59 12.90 -3.78
CA LEU A 241 2.93 13.05 -3.19
C LEU A 241 3.52 11.70 -2.77
N SER A 242 2.70 10.81 -2.21
CA SER A 242 3.12 9.47 -1.81
C SER A 242 3.52 8.62 -3.02
N VAL A 243 2.73 8.64 -4.08
CA VAL A 243 3.05 7.91 -5.33
C VAL A 243 4.25 8.52 -6.04
N TYR A 244 4.40 9.83 -6.06
CA TYR A 244 5.61 10.48 -6.58
C TYR A 244 6.88 9.95 -5.89
N ILE A 245 6.89 9.92 -4.55
CA ILE A 245 8.03 9.41 -3.79
C ILE A 245 8.25 7.92 -4.06
N ALA A 246 7.19 7.12 -4.10
CA ALA A 246 7.28 5.70 -4.41
C ALA A 246 7.93 5.46 -5.78
N ARG A 247 7.55 6.21 -6.80
CA ARG A 247 8.15 6.14 -8.14
C ARG A 247 9.62 6.56 -8.14
N GLN A 248 10.02 7.55 -7.33
CA GLN A 248 11.45 7.88 -7.16
C GLN A 248 12.23 6.73 -6.52
N LEU A 249 11.66 6.05 -5.51
CA LEU A 249 12.25 4.85 -4.92
C LEU A 249 12.41 3.73 -5.95
N MET A 250 11.39 3.48 -6.77
CA MET A 250 11.43 2.46 -7.82
C MET A 250 12.58 2.73 -8.81
N ARG A 251 12.74 3.97 -9.23
CA ARG A 251 13.79 4.38 -10.19
C ARG A 251 15.19 4.34 -9.60
N ARG A 252 15.35 4.62 -8.32
CA ARG A 252 16.65 4.77 -7.67
C ARG A 252 17.20 3.49 -7.07
N TYR A 253 16.34 2.78 -6.34
CA TYR A 253 16.71 1.62 -5.53
C TYR A 253 16.18 0.32 -6.08
N ALA A 254 15.14 0.41 -6.89
CA ALA A 254 14.42 -0.75 -7.38
C ALA A 254 14.15 -1.79 -6.26
N PRO A 255 13.56 -1.37 -5.10
CA PRO A 255 13.34 -2.29 -3.99
C PRO A 255 12.55 -3.52 -4.42
N SER A 256 12.81 -4.64 -3.77
CA SER A 256 12.09 -5.87 -4.06
C SER A 256 10.75 -5.97 -3.30
N LEU A 257 10.60 -5.21 -2.22
CA LEU A 257 9.35 -5.08 -1.49
C LEU A 257 9.05 -3.60 -1.22
N LEU A 258 8.02 -3.09 -1.89
CA LEU A 258 7.55 -1.72 -1.73
C LEU A 258 6.08 -1.74 -1.33
N TRP A 259 5.75 -1.05 -0.24
CA TRP A 259 4.37 -0.86 0.20
C TRP A 259 4.01 0.61 0.17
N ILE A 260 2.91 0.93 -0.47
CA ILE A 260 2.39 2.29 -0.63
C ILE A 260 1.00 2.32 0.01
N THR A 261 0.77 3.25 0.93
CA THR A 261 -0.55 3.45 1.53
C THR A 261 -1.10 4.80 1.12
N LEU A 262 -2.33 4.82 0.64
CA LEU A 262 -3.07 6.00 0.17
C LEU A 262 -4.25 6.27 1.10
N HIS A 263 -4.68 7.54 1.26
CA HIS A 263 -5.72 7.92 2.22
C HIS A 263 -6.70 9.00 1.73
N ASP A 264 -6.61 9.46 0.49
CA ASP A 264 -7.43 10.58 0.02
C ASP A 264 -8.95 10.30 0.09
N MET A 265 -9.36 9.04 -0.07
CA MET A 265 -10.77 8.66 0.00
C MET A 265 -11.38 8.82 1.40
N ASP A 266 -10.56 8.91 2.44
CA ASP A 266 -11.02 9.06 3.81
C ASP A 266 -11.67 10.43 4.09
N VAL A 267 -11.54 11.36 3.16
CA VAL A 267 -12.31 12.61 3.11
C VAL A 267 -13.82 12.39 3.20
N ALA A 268 -14.30 11.19 2.87
CA ALA A 268 -15.70 10.80 3.02
C ALA A 268 -16.27 11.09 4.41
N HIS A 269 -15.46 10.99 5.48
CA HIS A 269 -15.88 11.33 6.85
C HIS A 269 -16.32 12.78 7.01
N SER A 270 -15.88 13.69 6.14
CA SER A 270 -16.33 15.09 6.14
C SER A 270 -17.74 15.30 5.56
N GLY A 271 -18.35 14.25 5.01
CA GLY A 271 -19.64 14.32 4.30
C GLY A 271 -19.57 14.98 2.91
N SER A 272 -18.38 15.28 2.40
CA SER A 272 -18.18 15.91 1.11
C SER A 272 -18.16 14.83 0.00
N TYR A 273 -19.33 14.50 -0.52
CA TYR A 273 -19.49 13.44 -1.53
C TYR A 273 -18.63 13.67 -2.78
N SER A 274 -18.58 14.91 -3.29
CA SER A 274 -17.75 15.23 -4.46
C SER A 274 -16.26 14.97 -4.24
N LEU A 275 -15.74 15.32 -3.07
CA LEU A 275 -14.34 15.07 -2.73
C LEU A 275 -14.07 13.56 -2.54
N TYR A 276 -15.05 12.82 -2.06
CA TYR A 276 -14.96 11.37 -1.98
C TYR A 276 -14.87 10.73 -3.37
N ILE A 277 -15.73 11.14 -4.32
CA ILE A 277 -15.66 10.68 -5.71
C ILE A 277 -14.31 11.05 -6.36
N GLU A 278 -13.83 12.28 -6.14
CA GLU A 278 -12.51 12.68 -6.60
C GLU A 278 -11.40 11.81 -6.00
N GLY A 279 -11.53 11.41 -4.73
CA GLY A 279 -10.62 10.49 -4.05
C GLY A 279 -10.59 9.12 -4.72
N ILE A 280 -11.76 8.57 -5.08
CA ILE A 280 -11.88 7.30 -5.81
C ILE A 280 -11.19 7.40 -7.17
N GLN A 281 -11.54 8.41 -7.98
CA GLN A 281 -10.96 8.63 -9.31
C GLN A 281 -9.44 8.82 -9.25
N ARG A 282 -8.96 9.53 -8.23
CA ARG A 282 -7.53 9.74 -8.01
C ARG A 282 -6.84 8.43 -7.65
N THR A 283 -7.41 7.64 -6.73
CA THR A 283 -6.84 6.34 -6.33
C THR A 283 -6.77 5.38 -7.51
N ASP A 284 -7.81 5.30 -8.34
CA ASP A 284 -7.84 4.52 -9.57
C ASP A 284 -6.67 4.91 -10.51
N ARG A 285 -6.53 6.20 -10.80
CA ARG A 285 -5.44 6.73 -11.62
C ARG A 285 -4.06 6.44 -11.02
N LEU A 286 -3.88 6.65 -9.72
CA LEU A 286 -2.60 6.43 -9.04
C LEU A 286 -2.19 4.96 -9.05
N CYS A 287 -3.13 4.03 -8.90
CA CYS A 287 -2.86 2.60 -9.06
C CYS A 287 -2.37 2.26 -10.48
N ALA A 288 -2.99 2.85 -11.50
CA ALA A 288 -2.54 2.69 -12.88
C ALA A 288 -1.15 3.32 -13.12
N GLU A 289 -0.86 4.48 -12.52
CA GLU A 289 0.47 5.10 -12.61
C GLU A 289 1.57 4.23 -11.99
N VAL A 290 1.29 3.59 -10.85
CA VAL A 290 2.21 2.62 -10.23
C VAL A 290 2.43 1.42 -11.16
N TRP A 291 1.36 0.87 -11.76
CA TRP A 291 1.47 -0.21 -12.72
C TRP A 291 2.28 0.17 -13.95
N GLN A 292 2.02 1.33 -14.52
CA GLN A 292 2.78 1.85 -15.65
C GLN A 292 4.27 2.05 -15.30
N GLU A 293 4.58 2.53 -14.10
CA GLU A 293 5.96 2.64 -13.64
C GLU A 293 6.62 1.24 -13.54
N ILE A 294 5.91 0.24 -13.01
CA ILE A 294 6.37 -1.16 -12.99
C ILE A 294 6.71 -1.64 -14.40
N GLN A 295 5.85 -1.37 -15.39
CA GLN A 295 6.09 -1.82 -16.77
C GLN A 295 7.24 -1.06 -17.47
N ARG A 296 7.49 0.19 -17.10
CA ARG A 296 8.54 1.02 -17.68
C ARG A 296 9.95 0.71 -17.15
N GLN A 297 10.04 0.22 -15.91
CA GLN A 297 11.33 0.00 -15.27
C GLN A 297 11.85 -1.42 -15.57
N PRO A 298 13.02 -1.57 -16.21
CA PRO A 298 13.58 -2.89 -16.55
C PRO A 298 13.74 -3.82 -15.33
N GLU A 299 13.99 -3.22 -14.15
CA GLU A 299 14.16 -3.97 -12.90
C GLU A 299 12.85 -4.56 -12.39
N TYR A 300 11.68 -4.07 -12.86
CA TYR A 300 10.35 -4.48 -12.44
C TYR A 300 9.59 -5.25 -13.51
N ALA A 301 9.71 -4.84 -14.77
CA ALA A 301 8.93 -5.40 -15.87
C ALA A 301 9.07 -6.91 -15.96
N GLY A 302 7.94 -7.61 -16.02
CA GLY A 302 7.90 -9.08 -16.11
C GLY A 302 8.35 -9.84 -14.85
N ASN A 303 8.74 -9.13 -13.77
CA ASN A 303 9.24 -9.76 -12.53
C ASN A 303 8.49 -9.31 -11.27
N THR A 304 7.43 -8.52 -11.41
CA THR A 304 6.75 -7.87 -10.27
C THR A 304 5.31 -8.32 -10.15
N THR A 305 4.90 -8.63 -8.93
CA THR A 305 3.50 -8.76 -8.57
C THR A 305 3.05 -7.43 -7.96
N LEU A 306 2.01 -6.82 -8.54
CA LEU A 306 1.29 -5.70 -7.95
C LEU A 306 0.08 -6.24 -7.21
N ILE A 307 -0.09 -5.82 -5.96
CA ILE A 307 -1.24 -6.15 -5.10
C ILE A 307 -1.93 -4.84 -4.76
N ILE A 308 -3.21 -4.72 -5.07
CA ILE A 308 -4.04 -3.54 -4.76
C ILE A 308 -5.19 -4.01 -3.90
N LEU A 309 -5.38 -3.39 -2.74
CA LEU A 309 -6.49 -3.72 -1.84
C LEU A 309 -6.82 -2.56 -0.90
N PRO A 310 -8.11 -2.41 -0.51
CA PRO A 310 -8.47 -1.52 0.59
C PRO A 310 -8.01 -2.11 1.92
N ASP A 311 -7.83 -1.26 2.92
CA ASP A 311 -7.60 -1.70 4.31
C ASP A 311 -8.89 -2.26 4.94
N PHE A 312 -10.06 -1.75 4.55
CA PHE A 312 -11.42 -2.24 4.87
C PHE A 312 -12.45 -1.59 3.93
N GLY A 313 -13.72 -1.97 4.08
CA GLY A 313 -14.82 -1.43 3.28
C GLY A 313 -15.44 -0.15 3.87
N ARG A 314 -16.46 0.34 3.20
CA ARG A 314 -17.30 1.44 3.64
C ARG A 314 -18.75 0.99 3.71
N ASP A 315 -19.53 1.58 4.64
CA ASP A 315 -20.92 1.25 4.84
C ASP A 315 -21.76 1.58 3.60
N SER A 316 -22.62 0.66 3.22
CA SER A 316 -23.59 0.86 2.13
C SER A 316 -24.86 1.61 2.59
N ASP A 317 -25.12 1.64 3.90
CA ASP A 317 -26.27 2.33 4.45
C ASP A 317 -25.96 3.80 4.73
N LEU A 318 -26.52 4.70 3.92
CA LEU A 318 -26.37 6.15 4.06
C LEU A 318 -27.02 6.68 5.35
N ASP A 319 -27.96 5.94 5.92
CA ASP A 319 -28.73 6.36 7.09
C ASP A 319 -28.21 5.73 8.40
N ALA A 320 -27.33 4.75 8.32
CA ALA A 320 -26.76 4.09 9.49
C ALA A 320 -25.85 5.03 10.28
N GLY A 321 -26.38 5.64 11.32
CA GLY A 321 -25.61 6.32 12.35
C GLY A 321 -25.08 7.70 12.02
N GLY A 322 -25.68 8.41 11.08
CA GLY A 322 -25.49 9.83 10.98
C GLY A 322 -24.99 10.43 9.67
N ASN A 323 -24.22 9.81 8.83
CA ASN A 323 -23.84 10.38 7.55
C ASN A 323 -23.52 9.37 6.43
N GLY A 324 -23.78 8.08 6.67
CA GLY A 324 -23.55 7.03 5.67
C GLY A 324 -22.10 6.85 5.18
N PHE A 325 -21.16 7.53 5.80
CA PHE A 325 -19.75 7.50 5.43
C PHE A 325 -18.88 6.81 6.48
N GLN A 326 -19.51 5.99 7.36
CA GLN A 326 -18.78 5.21 8.34
C GLN A 326 -18.10 3.99 7.72
N HIS A 327 -17.04 3.54 8.35
CA HIS A 327 -16.38 2.30 7.99
C HIS A 327 -17.26 1.10 8.33
N HIS A 328 -17.32 0.11 7.45
CA HIS A 328 -18.11 -1.08 7.67
C HIS A 328 -17.32 -2.18 8.39
N ARG A 329 -17.96 -2.81 9.37
CA ARG A 329 -17.33 -3.82 10.24
C ARG A 329 -17.64 -5.16 9.69
N THR A 330 -17.94 -5.82 9.03
CA THR A 330 -18.17 -7.25 8.78
C THR A 330 -19.44 -7.60 8.02
N GLY A 331 -19.22 -8.44 7.12
CA GLY A 331 -20.14 -9.50 6.75
C GLY A 331 -21.15 -9.19 5.67
N ASP A 332 -21.71 -8.04 5.58
CA ASP A 332 -22.80 -7.78 4.64
C ASP A 332 -22.44 -6.73 3.59
N ALA A 333 -21.63 -5.77 3.92
CA ALA A 333 -21.06 -4.93 2.90
C ALA A 333 -19.72 -5.51 2.49
N LEU A 334 -19.70 -5.82 1.35
CA LEU A 334 -18.60 -6.32 0.60
C LEU A 334 -17.61 -5.18 0.39
N SER A 335 -16.43 -5.27 1.01
CA SER A 335 -15.31 -4.72 0.29
C SER A 335 -15.16 -5.63 -0.93
N ARG A 336 -15.84 -5.33 -1.99
CA ARG A 336 -15.57 -5.92 -3.27
C ARG A 336 -14.39 -5.17 -3.86
N THR A 337 -13.32 -5.81 -4.05
CA THR A 337 -12.22 -5.40 -4.92
C THR A 337 -11.87 -6.54 -5.80
#